data_576a789ea786bd696d392c6a0d16958a
#
_entry.id   576a789ea786bd696d392c6a0d16958a
#
_cell.length_a   1.000
_cell.length_b   1.000
_cell.length_c   1.000
_cell.angle_alpha   90.00
_cell.angle_beta   90.00
_cell.angle_gamma   90.00
#
_symmetry.space_group_name_H-M   'P 1'
#
loop_
_entity.id
_entity.type
_entity.pdbx_description
1 polymer ?
#
loop_
_entity_poly.entity_id
_entity_poly.type
_entity_poly.pdbx_seq_one_letter_code
_entity_poly.pdbx_strand_id
1 'polypeptide(L)'
;MFGIKVGKTTLLVSMLAVIGLIPLQAAAECKFVSTKAGNAPFEIKVTDKDTPEAKEFLETCINPYTKKFVADPEAAKAGKKLFGYYSCTQCHGGNAGGQTGPSITDDTWQYAKHATDKGMFETIANGSDAGMPAWHGQRAGTDELLKTDEILKIIGWLRASFKGSGEKTWLQ
;
A
#
# COMPACT_ATOMS: atom_id res chain seq x y z
N MET A 1 -81.73 -17.60 31.26
CA MET A 1 -80.73 -16.51 31.19
C MET A 1 -79.33 -17.16 31.28
N PHE A 2 -78.72 -17.37 30.12
CA PHE A 2 -77.38 -18.00 30.04
C PHE A 2 -76.30 -16.91 29.91
N GLY A 3 -75.46 -16.80 30.91
CA GLY A 3 -74.27 -15.88 30.89
C GLY A 3 -73.09 -16.54 30.26
N ILE A 4 -72.57 -16.00 29.16
CA ILE A 4 -71.37 -16.46 28.46
C ILE A 4 -70.16 -15.75 29.11
N LYS A 5 -69.31 -16.52 29.74
CA LYS A 5 -67.98 -16.03 30.19
C LYS A 5 -66.97 -16.02 29.01
N VAL A 6 -66.54 -14.85 28.68
CA VAL A 6 -65.48 -14.66 27.69
C VAL A 6 -64.12 -14.77 28.41
N GLY A 7 -63.38 -15.82 28.11
CA GLY A 7 -62.01 -16.02 28.61
C GLY A 7 -61.03 -15.13 27.81
N LYS A 8 -60.23 -14.34 28.53
CA LYS A 8 -59.09 -13.58 27.96
C LYS A 8 -57.91 -14.51 27.67
N THR A 9 -57.71 -14.81 26.39
CA THR A 9 -56.52 -15.55 25.98
C THR A 9 -55.38 -14.54 25.76
N THR A 10 -54.39 -14.59 26.64
CA THR A 10 -53.16 -13.78 26.53
C THR A 10 -52.23 -14.44 25.51
N LEU A 11 -52.06 -13.87 24.33
CA LEU A 11 -51.08 -14.27 23.34
C LEU A 11 -49.68 -13.78 23.82
N LEU A 12 -48.82 -14.71 24.23
CA LEU A 12 -47.41 -14.47 24.42
C LEU A 12 -46.71 -14.47 23.05
N VAL A 13 -46.39 -13.27 22.55
CA VAL A 13 -45.57 -13.11 21.34
C VAL A 13 -44.10 -13.30 21.76
N SER A 14 -43.57 -14.48 21.49
CA SER A 14 -42.12 -14.75 21.63
C SER A 14 -41.36 -14.05 20.53
N MET A 15 -40.68 -12.97 20.88
CA MET A 15 -39.78 -12.21 20.01
C MET A 15 -38.44 -12.98 19.94
N LEU A 16 -38.30 -13.83 18.91
CA LEU A 16 -37.00 -14.44 18.57
C LEU A 16 -36.06 -13.36 18.02
N ALA A 17 -35.09 -12.93 18.85
CA ALA A 17 -34.00 -12.09 18.41
C ALA A 17 -33.08 -12.91 17.47
N VAL A 18 -33.19 -12.69 16.18
CA VAL A 18 -32.24 -13.18 15.18
C VAL A 18 -30.95 -12.35 15.33
N ILE A 19 -30.00 -12.89 16.10
CA ILE A 19 -28.64 -12.34 16.12
C ILE A 19 -28.02 -12.69 14.78
N GLY A 20 -28.06 -11.75 13.83
CA GLY A 20 -27.39 -11.84 12.56
C GLY A 20 -25.87 -11.93 12.83
N LEU A 21 -25.27 -13.10 12.58
CA LEU A 21 -23.83 -13.25 12.42
C LEU A 21 -23.44 -12.39 11.21
N ILE A 22 -22.90 -11.18 11.47
CA ILE A 22 -22.23 -10.39 10.45
C ILE A 22 -20.96 -11.19 10.12
N PRO A 23 -20.77 -11.69 8.88
CA PRO A 23 -19.51 -12.34 8.52
C PRO A 23 -18.40 -11.29 8.67
N LEU A 24 -17.43 -11.57 9.54
CA LEU A 24 -16.19 -10.85 9.63
C LEU A 24 -15.48 -11.07 8.29
N GLN A 25 -15.65 -10.14 7.35
CA GLN A 25 -14.91 -10.16 6.10
C GLN A 25 -13.44 -10.03 6.47
N ALA A 26 -12.70 -11.12 6.29
CA ALA A 26 -11.25 -11.09 6.36
C ALA A 26 -10.79 -10.04 5.34
N ALA A 27 -10.13 -8.99 5.82
CA ALA A 27 -9.52 -8.00 4.96
C ALA A 27 -8.61 -8.77 3.99
N ALA A 28 -8.79 -8.54 2.68
CA ALA A 28 -7.96 -9.20 1.69
C ALA A 28 -6.53 -8.69 1.87
N GLU A 29 -5.64 -9.57 2.34
CA GLU A 29 -4.22 -9.24 2.47
C GLU A 29 -3.66 -8.71 1.15
N CYS A 30 -2.82 -7.68 1.23
CA CYS A 30 -2.17 -7.12 0.07
C CYS A 30 -1.19 -8.13 -0.52
N LYS A 31 -1.50 -8.67 -1.70
CA LYS A 31 -0.65 -9.66 -2.38
C LYS A 31 0.33 -8.98 -3.31
N PHE A 32 1.61 -9.27 -3.14
CA PHE A 32 2.67 -8.72 -3.97
C PHE A 32 3.12 -9.71 -5.04
N VAL A 33 3.46 -9.16 -6.22
CA VAL A 33 4.03 -9.93 -7.33
C VAL A 33 5.35 -9.30 -7.80
N SER A 34 6.31 -10.16 -8.13
CA SER A 34 7.63 -9.73 -8.61
C SER A 34 7.53 -8.92 -9.90
N THR A 35 8.45 -7.97 -10.08
CA THR A 35 8.69 -7.28 -11.36
C THR A 35 9.73 -8.00 -12.21
N LYS A 36 10.17 -9.18 -11.75
CA LYS A 36 11.04 -10.10 -12.49
C LYS A 36 10.22 -11.06 -13.33
N ALA A 37 10.87 -11.72 -14.29
CA ALA A 37 10.24 -12.70 -15.17
C ALA A 37 9.41 -13.72 -14.38
N GLY A 38 8.25 -14.07 -14.92
CA GLY A 38 7.31 -15.00 -14.30
C GLY A 38 6.37 -14.39 -13.28
N ASN A 39 6.53 -13.11 -12.91
CA ASN A 39 5.65 -12.41 -11.94
C ASN A 39 5.35 -13.26 -10.68
N ALA A 40 6.36 -13.94 -10.14
CA ALA A 40 6.21 -14.82 -8.99
C ALA A 40 5.68 -14.04 -7.78
N PRO A 41 4.71 -14.58 -7.02
CA PRO A 41 4.26 -13.96 -5.79
C PRO A 41 5.39 -13.92 -4.76
N PHE A 42 5.39 -12.88 -3.93
CA PHE A 42 6.27 -12.78 -2.78
C PHE A 42 5.55 -12.14 -1.59
N GLU A 43 6.08 -12.37 -0.42
CA GLU A 43 5.54 -11.84 0.84
C GLU A 43 6.56 -10.93 1.52
N ILE A 44 6.05 -9.94 2.22
CA ILE A 44 6.74 -9.16 3.24
C ILE A 44 6.03 -9.46 4.55
N LYS A 45 6.73 -10.08 5.48
CA LYS A 45 6.16 -10.44 6.78
C LYS A 45 6.07 -9.20 7.67
N VAL A 46 4.89 -9.00 8.25
CA VAL A 46 4.68 -7.99 9.29
C VAL A 46 5.51 -8.38 10.50
N THR A 47 6.18 -7.39 11.09
CA THR A 47 6.99 -7.54 12.31
C THR A 47 6.52 -6.57 13.39
N ASP A 48 6.92 -6.81 14.65
CA ASP A 48 6.64 -5.88 15.74
C ASP A 48 7.34 -4.52 15.59
N LYS A 49 8.38 -4.47 14.74
CA LYS A 49 9.13 -3.25 14.43
C LYS A 49 8.49 -2.39 13.34
N ASP A 50 7.46 -2.90 12.64
CA ASP A 50 6.78 -2.14 11.59
C ASP A 50 5.90 -1.05 12.19
N THR A 51 5.94 0.13 11.56
CA THR A 51 5.07 1.25 11.91
C THR A 51 3.60 0.94 11.61
N PRO A 52 2.64 1.65 12.23
CA PRO A 52 1.23 1.50 11.89
C PRO A 52 0.96 1.67 10.39
N GLU A 53 1.61 2.63 9.74
CA GLU A 53 1.49 2.91 8.32
C GLU A 53 2.02 1.76 7.44
N ALA A 54 3.11 1.12 7.86
CA ALA A 54 3.64 -0.05 7.16
C ALA A 54 2.66 -1.23 7.26
N LYS A 55 2.09 -1.47 8.44
CA LYS A 55 1.10 -2.53 8.68
C LYS A 55 -0.16 -2.29 7.85
N GLU A 56 -0.69 -1.06 7.86
CA GLU A 56 -1.84 -0.66 7.05
C GLU A 56 -1.61 -0.95 5.56
N PHE A 57 -0.44 -0.56 5.02
CA PHE A 57 -0.12 -0.84 3.63
C PHE A 57 -0.03 -2.33 3.32
N LEU A 58 0.59 -3.13 4.19
CA LEU A 58 0.73 -4.57 3.98
C LEU A 58 -0.63 -5.31 4.00
N GLU A 59 -1.63 -4.74 4.65
CA GLU A 59 -3.01 -5.24 4.65
C GLU A 59 -3.83 -4.72 3.47
N THR A 60 -3.72 -3.41 3.13
CA THR A 60 -4.66 -2.73 2.22
C THR A 60 -4.10 -2.41 0.83
N CYS A 61 -2.79 -2.47 0.63
CA CYS A 61 -2.07 -1.94 -0.52
C CYS A 61 -2.18 -0.41 -0.72
N ILE A 62 -2.73 0.32 0.23
CA ILE A 62 -2.88 1.77 0.18
C ILE A 62 -1.71 2.43 0.90
N ASN A 63 -0.95 3.27 0.21
CA ASN A 63 0.15 4.03 0.82
C ASN A 63 -0.39 5.24 1.58
N PRO A 64 -0.33 5.27 2.92
CA PRO A 64 -0.89 6.36 3.72
C PRO A 64 -0.14 7.69 3.54
N TYR A 65 1.11 7.65 3.04
CA TYR A 65 1.90 8.86 2.81
C TYR A 65 1.57 9.57 1.51
N THR A 66 1.02 8.90 0.51
CA THR A 66 0.85 9.49 -0.83
C THR A 66 -0.03 10.72 -0.82
N LYS A 67 -1.26 10.62 -0.31
CA LYS A 67 -2.19 11.77 -0.24
C LYS A 67 -1.62 12.88 0.66
N LYS A 68 -1.02 12.50 1.80
CA LYS A 68 -0.40 13.44 2.74
C LYS A 68 0.73 14.23 2.11
N PHE A 69 1.65 13.59 1.41
CA PHE A 69 2.83 14.23 0.84
C PHE A 69 2.50 15.05 -0.42
N VAL A 70 1.49 14.64 -1.19
CA VAL A 70 0.98 15.45 -2.30
C VAL A 70 0.34 16.75 -1.80
N ALA A 71 -0.34 16.71 -0.65
CA ALA A 71 -0.94 17.89 -0.03
C ALA A 71 0.07 18.76 0.73
N ASP A 72 1.15 18.16 1.25
CA ASP A 72 2.20 18.84 2.03
C ASP A 72 3.61 18.48 1.51
N PRO A 73 4.16 19.31 0.61
CA PRO A 73 5.50 19.11 0.06
C PRO A 73 6.63 19.16 1.11
N GLU A 74 6.42 19.83 2.25
CA GLU A 74 7.41 19.87 3.34
C GLU A 74 7.49 18.49 4.02
N ALA A 75 6.34 17.87 4.29
CA ALA A 75 6.31 16.49 4.81
C ALA A 75 6.95 15.48 3.83
N ALA A 76 6.83 15.72 2.51
CA ALA A 76 7.43 14.87 1.48
C ALA A 76 8.98 14.86 1.50
N LYS A 77 9.63 15.86 2.11
CA LYS A 77 11.10 15.90 2.25
C LYS A 77 11.66 14.69 3.00
N ALA A 78 10.87 14.06 3.85
CA ALA A 78 11.27 12.81 4.52
C ALA A 78 11.59 11.70 3.50
N GLY A 79 10.73 11.50 2.49
CA GLY A 79 10.97 10.53 1.41
C GLY A 79 12.16 10.91 0.54
N LYS A 80 12.32 12.20 0.22
CA LYS A 80 13.49 12.70 -0.53
C LYS A 80 14.81 12.42 0.19
N LYS A 81 14.85 12.60 1.51
CA LYS A 81 16.04 12.31 2.33
C LYS A 81 16.39 10.82 2.25
N LEU A 82 15.43 9.93 2.38
CA LEU A 82 15.63 8.48 2.26
C LEU A 82 16.11 8.10 0.86
N PHE A 83 15.53 8.66 -0.19
CA PHE A 83 15.94 8.47 -1.57
C PHE A 83 17.42 8.81 -1.81
N GLY A 84 17.89 9.90 -1.22
CA GLY A 84 19.31 10.26 -1.23
C GLY A 84 20.17 9.32 -0.39
N TYR A 85 19.74 9.01 0.84
CA TYR A 85 20.50 8.19 1.79
C TYR A 85 20.77 6.77 1.27
N TYR A 86 19.76 6.13 0.66
CA TYR A 86 19.90 4.81 0.06
C TYR A 86 20.44 4.85 -1.39
N SER A 87 21.06 5.96 -1.79
CA SER A 87 21.75 6.10 -3.09
C SER A 87 20.90 5.87 -4.33
N CYS A 88 19.57 5.97 -4.25
CA CYS A 88 18.66 5.86 -5.40
C CYS A 88 18.99 6.93 -6.46
N THR A 89 19.56 8.06 -6.02
CA THR A 89 20.03 9.16 -6.87
C THR A 89 21.09 8.75 -7.88
N GLN A 90 21.87 7.70 -7.62
CA GLN A 90 22.93 7.22 -8.51
C GLN A 90 22.37 6.75 -9.86
N CYS A 91 21.18 6.16 -9.86
CA CYS A 91 20.53 5.68 -11.07
C CYS A 91 19.42 6.62 -11.53
N HIS A 92 18.61 7.16 -10.60
CA HIS A 92 17.41 7.91 -10.94
C HIS A 92 17.60 9.44 -10.96
N GLY A 93 18.82 9.93 -10.66
CA GLY A 93 19.13 11.35 -10.56
C GLY A 93 18.60 12.02 -9.28
N GLY A 94 19.12 13.18 -8.91
CA GLY A 94 18.81 13.85 -7.63
C GLY A 94 17.36 14.29 -7.45
N ASN A 95 16.61 14.43 -8.56
CA ASN A 95 15.18 14.77 -8.57
C ASN A 95 14.33 13.64 -9.16
N ALA A 96 14.85 12.42 -9.21
CA ALA A 96 14.18 11.24 -9.75
C ALA A 96 13.74 11.40 -11.22
N GLY A 97 14.34 12.32 -11.95
CA GLY A 97 14.07 12.59 -13.37
C GLY A 97 14.84 11.70 -14.35
N GLY A 98 15.50 10.66 -13.85
CA GLY A 98 16.29 9.72 -14.64
C GLY A 98 17.77 10.12 -14.78
N GLN A 99 18.61 9.10 -14.94
CA GLN A 99 20.05 9.22 -15.26
C GLN A 99 20.48 7.94 -15.99
N THR A 100 21.13 6.96 -15.33
CA THR A 100 21.37 5.61 -15.88
C THR A 100 20.14 4.72 -15.76
N GLY A 101 19.28 4.98 -14.78
CA GLY A 101 17.93 4.42 -14.64
C GLY A 101 16.87 5.38 -15.21
N PRO A 102 15.63 4.91 -15.38
CA PRO A 102 14.56 5.72 -15.94
C PRO A 102 14.15 6.88 -15.02
N SER A 103 13.52 7.91 -15.61
CA SER A 103 12.70 8.84 -14.85
C SER A 103 11.58 8.07 -14.12
N ILE A 104 11.28 8.48 -12.89
CA ILE A 104 10.23 7.88 -12.06
C ILE A 104 9.29 8.93 -11.47
N THR A 105 9.27 10.12 -12.09
CA THR A 105 8.39 11.25 -11.75
C THR A 105 7.59 11.77 -12.94
N ASP A 106 7.50 11.01 -14.02
CA ASP A 106 6.67 11.29 -15.19
C ASP A 106 5.71 10.13 -15.48
N ASP A 107 4.94 10.22 -16.55
CA ASP A 107 3.95 9.22 -16.96
C ASP A 107 4.48 8.16 -17.94
N THR A 108 5.80 8.13 -18.15
CA THR A 108 6.47 7.10 -18.96
C THR A 108 6.90 5.93 -18.08
N TRP A 109 5.96 5.03 -17.79
CA TRP A 109 6.22 3.91 -16.89
C TRP A 109 7.00 2.78 -17.57
N GLN A 110 8.16 2.40 -17.00
CA GLN A 110 8.90 1.21 -17.43
C GLN A 110 8.06 -0.08 -17.32
N TYR A 111 7.19 -0.14 -16.33
CA TYR A 111 6.20 -1.19 -16.15
C TYR A 111 4.85 -0.55 -15.83
N ALA A 112 3.78 -0.98 -16.50
CA ALA A 112 2.43 -0.41 -16.34
C ALA A 112 1.96 -0.37 -14.86
N LYS A 113 2.37 -1.35 -14.05
CA LYS A 113 2.04 -1.40 -12.62
C LYS A 113 2.59 -0.23 -11.79
N HIS A 114 3.60 0.49 -12.28
CA HIS A 114 4.15 1.67 -11.60
C HIS A 114 3.18 2.85 -11.57
N ALA A 115 2.10 2.80 -12.31
CA ALA A 115 0.98 3.72 -12.13
C ALA A 115 0.31 3.59 -10.74
N THR A 116 0.59 2.53 -9.97
CA THR A 116 0.10 2.32 -8.61
C THR A 116 1.23 2.34 -7.58
N ASP A 117 0.94 2.72 -6.34
CA ASP A 117 1.93 2.69 -5.25
C ASP A 117 2.37 1.27 -4.91
N LYS A 118 1.43 0.32 -4.96
CA LYS A 118 1.72 -1.11 -4.82
C LYS A 118 2.74 -1.58 -5.86
N GLY A 119 2.55 -1.24 -7.14
CA GLY A 119 3.47 -1.65 -8.21
C GLY A 119 4.86 -1.03 -8.07
N MET A 120 4.97 0.22 -7.62
CA MET A 120 6.26 0.82 -7.26
C MET A 120 6.90 0.12 -6.08
N PHE A 121 6.13 -0.15 -5.03
CA PHE A 121 6.62 -0.91 -3.86
C PHE A 121 7.18 -2.27 -4.27
N GLU A 122 6.47 -3.02 -5.09
CA GLU A 122 6.89 -4.34 -5.57
C GLU A 122 8.26 -4.29 -6.27
N THR A 123 8.47 -3.28 -7.11
CA THR A 123 9.74 -3.11 -7.82
C THR A 123 10.86 -2.66 -6.90
N ILE A 124 10.62 -1.70 -6.01
CA ILE A 124 11.65 -1.26 -5.05
C ILE A 124 11.98 -2.42 -4.09
N ALA A 125 10.97 -3.11 -3.58
CA ALA A 125 11.17 -4.17 -2.59
C ALA A 125 11.93 -5.37 -3.15
N ASN A 126 11.58 -5.84 -4.36
CA ASN A 126 12.08 -7.11 -4.89
C ASN A 126 13.04 -6.95 -6.09
N GLY A 127 13.24 -5.72 -6.58
CA GLY A 127 14.04 -5.45 -7.77
C GLY A 127 13.30 -5.79 -9.08
N SER A 128 14.02 -5.66 -10.21
CA SER A 128 13.50 -5.95 -11.56
C SER A 128 14.56 -6.60 -12.45
N ASP A 129 14.11 -7.22 -13.54
CA ASP A 129 15.01 -7.78 -14.57
C ASP A 129 15.72 -6.68 -15.39
N ALA A 130 15.27 -5.44 -15.30
CA ALA A 130 15.95 -4.30 -15.91
C ALA A 130 17.16 -3.81 -15.10
N GLY A 131 17.65 -4.58 -14.12
CA GLY A 131 18.87 -4.32 -13.38
C GLY A 131 18.69 -3.60 -12.04
N MET A 132 17.47 -3.25 -11.63
CA MET A 132 17.25 -2.70 -10.29
C MET A 132 17.35 -3.82 -9.23
N PRO A 133 18.23 -3.69 -8.22
CA PRO A 133 18.34 -4.70 -7.15
C PRO A 133 17.14 -4.62 -6.19
N ALA A 134 16.97 -5.66 -5.37
CA ALA A 134 16.01 -5.65 -4.26
C ALA A 134 16.50 -4.72 -3.15
N TRP A 135 15.64 -3.83 -2.68
CA TRP A 135 15.97 -2.84 -1.64
C TRP A 135 15.28 -3.09 -0.30
N HIS A 136 14.26 -3.91 -0.22
CA HIS A 136 13.63 -4.26 1.05
C HIS A 136 14.49 -5.28 1.80
N GLY A 137 14.79 -5.03 3.07
CA GLY A 137 15.67 -5.89 3.86
C GLY A 137 15.29 -7.37 3.85
N GLN A 138 14.01 -7.71 4.03
CA GLN A 138 13.54 -9.09 3.96
C GLN A 138 13.72 -9.73 2.57
N ARG A 139 13.74 -8.96 1.48
CA ARG A 139 13.93 -9.46 0.11
C ARG A 139 15.40 -9.54 -0.29
N ALA A 140 16.21 -8.66 0.24
CA ALA A 140 17.65 -8.64 0.03
C ALA A 140 18.43 -9.52 1.02
N GLY A 141 17.77 -9.99 2.11
CA GLY A 141 18.39 -10.85 3.12
C GLY A 141 19.28 -10.08 4.11
N THR A 142 19.02 -8.80 4.36
CA THR A 142 19.77 -7.98 5.31
C THR A 142 18.89 -6.93 5.97
N ASP A 143 19.07 -6.67 7.26
CA ASP A 143 18.33 -5.65 8.01
C ASP A 143 18.87 -4.21 7.78
N GLU A 144 19.95 -4.05 7.02
CA GLU A 144 20.58 -2.74 6.75
C GLU A 144 19.91 -1.96 5.62
N LEU A 145 19.06 -2.62 4.82
CA LEU A 145 18.34 -2.00 3.73
C LEU A 145 16.96 -1.50 4.17
N LEU A 146 16.22 -0.93 3.20
CA LEU A 146 14.93 -0.28 3.41
C LEU A 146 13.91 -1.18 4.12
N LYS A 147 13.16 -0.58 5.03
CA LYS A 147 11.94 -1.13 5.63
C LYS A 147 10.72 -0.70 4.82
N THR A 148 9.60 -1.39 5.02
CA THR A 148 8.33 -1.06 4.37
C THR A 148 8.00 0.42 4.48
N ASP A 149 8.01 0.99 5.68
CA ASP A 149 7.71 2.39 5.95
C ASP A 149 8.59 3.38 5.17
N GLU A 150 9.87 3.09 5.05
CA GLU A 150 10.85 3.92 4.33
C GLU A 150 10.59 3.90 2.83
N ILE A 151 10.25 2.74 2.26
CA ILE A 151 9.85 2.62 0.85
C ILE A 151 8.57 3.42 0.60
N LEU A 152 7.57 3.34 1.49
CA LEU A 152 6.32 4.09 1.37
C LEU A 152 6.53 5.59 1.38
N LYS A 153 7.43 6.10 2.22
CA LYS A 153 7.81 7.52 2.25
C LYS A 153 8.50 7.95 0.97
N ILE A 154 9.40 7.12 0.43
CA ILE A 154 10.04 7.38 -0.88
C ILE A 154 8.96 7.48 -1.97
N ILE A 155 8.04 6.51 -2.06
CA ILE A 155 6.95 6.51 -3.04
C ILE A 155 6.08 7.76 -2.88
N GLY A 156 5.68 8.09 -1.66
CA GLY A 156 4.89 9.30 -1.38
C GLY A 156 5.57 10.58 -1.88
N TRP A 157 6.90 10.71 -1.69
CA TRP A 157 7.66 11.81 -2.24
C TRP A 157 7.72 11.79 -3.78
N LEU A 158 7.88 10.63 -4.42
CA LEU A 158 7.86 10.51 -5.87
C LEU A 158 6.52 10.98 -6.44
N ARG A 159 5.40 10.60 -5.79
CA ARG A 159 4.05 11.06 -6.18
C ARG A 159 3.87 12.57 -5.99
N ALA A 160 4.39 13.14 -4.91
CA ALA A 160 4.39 14.60 -4.68
C ALA A 160 5.27 15.34 -5.70
N SER A 161 6.31 14.69 -6.23
CA SER A 161 7.24 15.24 -7.23
C SER A 161 6.82 14.96 -8.68
N PHE A 162 5.66 14.33 -8.91
CA PHE A 162 5.20 13.91 -10.22
C PHE A 162 4.96 15.09 -11.16
N LYS A 163 5.50 15.01 -12.38
CA LYS A 163 5.49 16.04 -13.41
C LYS A 163 4.74 15.64 -14.68
N GLY A 164 4.29 14.38 -14.75
CA GLY A 164 3.53 13.90 -15.89
C GLY A 164 2.14 14.55 -15.98
N SER A 165 1.54 14.48 -17.16
CA SER A 165 0.19 14.98 -17.47
C SER A 165 -0.88 13.90 -17.32
N GLY A 166 -0.47 12.63 -17.10
CA GLY A 166 -1.36 11.49 -16.98
C GLY A 166 -2.22 11.50 -15.74
N GLU A 167 -3.23 10.64 -15.74
CA GLU A 167 -4.14 10.48 -14.59
C GLU A 167 -3.37 10.03 -13.34
N LYS A 168 -3.62 10.72 -12.22
CA LYS A 168 -3.00 10.41 -10.93
C LYS A 168 -3.81 9.33 -10.18
N THR A 169 -3.82 8.12 -10.71
CA THR A 169 -4.61 6.99 -10.19
C THR A 169 -4.29 6.64 -8.73
N TRP A 170 -3.10 6.97 -8.25
CA TRP A 170 -2.69 6.79 -6.85
C TRP A 170 -3.37 7.74 -5.85
N LEU A 171 -4.14 8.72 -6.31
CA LEU A 171 -4.90 9.65 -5.46
C LEU A 171 -6.35 9.20 -5.21
N GLN A 172 -6.78 8.13 -5.85
CA GLN A 172 -8.13 7.57 -5.71
C GLN A 172 -8.33 6.84 -4.38
#